data_4ba93933180a529b4e9f82f128788674
#
_entry.id   4ba93933180a529b4e9f82f128788674
#
_cell.length_a   1.000
_cell.length_b   1.000
_cell.length_c   1.000
_cell.angle_alpha   90.00
_cell.angle_beta   90.00
_cell.angle_gamma   90.00
#
_symmetry.space_group_name_H-M   'P 1'
#
loop_
_entity.id
_entity.type
_entity.pdbx_description
1 polymer ?
#
loop_
_entity_poly.entity_id
_entity_poly.type
_entity_poly.pdbx_seq_one_letter_code
_entity_poly.pdbx_strand_id
1 'polypeptide(L)'
;ASRGLGDVYKRQAYEGCSMELKNLFCTMYISVKKGHYSVSKVVIKANGGEAIAGEFTVDIDDWSTSASEQTITVTLPTPMDCSQETQLIPVMIAPATLLQGYTVTIYDSKGEDIALIKKTEPVTLEAGGKLDTDLMAGPAFPSQWIFSASTVGQYNSSWSASNMLPSTSGSSGYISVVRGEANVGREFTRTVNSYRPSVSTMVEGDYWLYTLPVRRLEAGTAVEFDATMAGEANSPKYFIVEYLDGGVWKSVEEDLLTAPEDPSIRYSYKCSGVATGTNYQHASIMQTIRFTDPVEGAVQIRCRAVGRYTCSGGTQNISASSSASLLPPFGFSGSYVQNLGTAVPGDTKKVLCLGNSFSYYSNPAWMLKEIAWNEGHYLNVKGHFKGSQNFGQHLELSFSTDAIDIGGY
;
A
#
# COMPACT_ATOMS: atom_id res chain seq x y z
N ALA A 1 10.68 -1.32 -56.74
CA ALA A 1 11.75 -0.46 -56.30
C ALA A 1 11.15 0.89 -55.91
N SER A 2 10.92 1.08 -54.61
CA SER A 2 10.51 2.36 -54.04
C SER A 2 11.76 3.26 -53.98
N ARG A 3 11.91 4.15 -54.93
CA ARG A 3 12.83 5.28 -54.75
C ARG A 3 12.15 6.21 -53.73
N GLY A 4 12.64 6.20 -52.51
CA GLY A 4 12.11 7.03 -51.44
C GLY A 4 12.23 8.52 -51.78
N LEU A 5 11.28 9.30 -51.29
CA LEU A 5 11.29 10.77 -51.37
C LEU A 5 12.67 11.40 -51.07
N GLY A 6 13.52 10.73 -50.23
CA GLY A 6 14.84 11.17 -49.95
C GLY A 6 15.79 11.37 -51.14
N ASP A 7 15.59 10.65 -52.25
CA ASP A 7 16.38 10.83 -53.47
C ASP A 7 15.97 12.03 -54.33
N VAL A 8 14.72 12.50 -54.19
CA VAL A 8 14.20 13.68 -54.88
C VAL A 8 14.74 14.94 -54.23
N TYR A 9 14.88 14.97 -52.91
CA TYR A 9 15.36 16.13 -52.19
C TYR A 9 16.88 16.30 -52.29
N LYS A 10 17.66 15.22 -52.40
CA LYS A 10 19.12 15.34 -52.60
C LYS A 10 19.53 16.00 -53.91
N ARG A 11 18.68 16.07 -54.91
CA ARG A 11 18.92 16.68 -56.23
C ARG A 11 18.51 18.16 -56.34
N GLN A 12 17.82 18.69 -55.34
CA GLN A 12 17.32 20.07 -55.33
C GLN A 12 18.00 21.01 -54.34
N ALA A 13 19.13 20.58 -53.76
CA ALA A 13 19.91 21.49 -52.92
C ALA A 13 20.59 22.55 -53.82
N TYR A 14 19.92 23.66 -54.01
CA TYR A 14 20.55 24.88 -54.51
C TYR A 14 21.51 25.40 -53.44
N GLU A 15 22.72 25.82 -53.84
CA GLU A 15 23.63 26.56 -52.97
C GLU A 15 22.86 27.77 -52.40
N GLY A 16 22.70 27.80 -51.06
CA GLY A 16 22.01 28.87 -50.34
C GLY A 16 20.61 28.53 -49.80
N CYS A 17 20.05 27.35 -50.01
CA CYS A 17 18.82 26.95 -49.35
C CYS A 17 19.09 26.39 -47.93
N SER A 18 18.66 27.07 -46.91
CA SER A 18 18.58 26.53 -45.56
C SER A 18 17.25 25.80 -45.38
N MET A 19 17.30 24.55 -44.95
CA MET A 19 16.10 23.80 -44.57
C MET A 19 15.97 23.81 -43.04
N GLU A 20 14.92 24.40 -42.54
CA GLU A 20 14.59 24.34 -41.14
C GLU A 20 13.63 23.17 -40.90
N LEU A 21 14.03 22.22 -40.06
CA LEU A 21 13.17 21.12 -39.64
C LEU A 21 12.49 21.53 -38.33
N LYS A 22 11.14 21.55 -38.35
CA LYS A 22 10.32 21.82 -37.16
C LYS A 22 9.72 20.52 -36.64
N ASN A 23 9.82 20.30 -35.33
CA ASN A 23 9.10 19.22 -34.68
C ASN A 23 7.66 19.69 -34.46
N LEU A 24 6.70 18.98 -35.03
CA LEU A 24 5.26 19.31 -34.99
C LEU A 24 4.54 18.74 -33.75
N PHE A 25 5.22 17.92 -32.96
CA PHE A 25 4.61 17.25 -31.81
C PHE A 25 5.29 17.63 -30.52
N CYS A 26 4.55 17.52 -29.41
CA CYS A 26 5.09 17.49 -28.05
C CYS A 26 5.51 16.06 -27.73
N THR A 27 6.59 15.87 -27.00
CA THR A 27 6.98 14.56 -26.45
C THR A 27 6.65 14.52 -24.96
N MET A 28 5.73 13.65 -24.58
CA MET A 28 5.46 13.35 -23.18
C MET A 28 6.35 12.19 -22.73
N TYR A 29 7.11 12.37 -21.65
CA TYR A 29 7.91 11.35 -21.02
C TYR A 29 7.20 10.82 -19.78
N ILE A 30 6.76 9.56 -19.84
CA ILE A 30 6.08 8.89 -18.75
C ILE A 30 7.13 8.14 -17.95
N SER A 31 7.38 8.61 -16.72
CA SER A 31 8.34 8.03 -15.80
C SER A 31 7.65 6.98 -14.94
N VAL A 32 8.06 5.72 -15.06
CA VAL A 32 7.51 4.59 -14.29
C VAL A 32 8.55 4.12 -13.28
N LYS A 33 8.19 4.21 -12.00
CA LYS A 33 9.08 3.86 -10.89
C LYS A 33 9.47 2.39 -10.95
N LYS A 34 10.71 2.08 -10.58
CA LYS A 34 11.17 0.71 -10.29
C LYS A 34 10.21 -0.01 -9.33
N GLY A 35 9.86 -1.27 -9.64
CA GLY A 35 8.99 -2.10 -8.83
C GLY A 35 8.76 -3.48 -9.43
N HIS A 36 8.14 -4.38 -8.68
CA HIS A 36 7.88 -5.77 -9.10
C HIS A 36 6.64 -5.89 -10.01
N TYR A 37 6.64 -5.19 -11.11
CA TYR A 37 5.57 -5.22 -12.11
C TYR A 37 6.14 -5.00 -13.51
N SER A 38 5.32 -5.32 -14.51
CA SER A 38 5.62 -5.05 -15.90
C SER A 38 4.55 -4.17 -16.54
N VAL A 39 4.94 -3.34 -17.48
CA VAL A 39 4.05 -2.48 -18.24
C VAL A 39 3.83 -3.07 -19.62
N SER A 40 2.59 -3.24 -20.03
CA SER A 40 2.23 -3.70 -21.38
C SER A 40 1.53 -2.64 -22.21
N LYS A 41 0.82 -1.72 -21.56
CA LYS A 41 0.03 -0.70 -22.24
C LYS A 41 -0.03 0.58 -21.42
N VAL A 42 0.03 1.71 -22.11
CA VAL A 42 -0.20 3.04 -21.55
C VAL A 42 -1.35 3.70 -22.27
N VAL A 43 -2.26 4.32 -21.52
CA VAL A 43 -3.37 5.11 -22.09
C VAL A 43 -3.26 6.53 -21.54
N ILE A 44 -3.22 7.50 -22.45
CA ILE A 44 -3.22 8.94 -22.12
C ILE A 44 -4.54 9.51 -22.62
N LYS A 45 -5.25 10.24 -21.77
CA LYS A 45 -6.52 10.86 -22.08
C LYS A 45 -6.52 12.35 -21.70
N ALA A 46 -6.94 13.21 -22.60
CA ALA A 46 -7.26 14.59 -22.28
C ALA A 46 -8.56 14.66 -21.46
N ASN A 47 -8.53 15.29 -20.27
CA ASN A 47 -9.70 15.32 -19.37
C ASN A 47 -10.83 16.25 -19.85
N GLY A 48 -10.47 17.30 -20.57
CA GLY A 48 -11.41 18.27 -21.13
C GLY A 48 -11.99 17.91 -22.49
N GLY A 49 -11.52 16.79 -23.07
CA GLY A 49 -11.99 16.35 -24.37
C GLY A 49 -11.22 16.95 -25.56
N GLU A 50 -10.10 17.60 -25.30
CA GLU A 50 -9.22 18.14 -26.34
C GLU A 50 -8.61 16.98 -27.16
N ALA A 51 -8.47 17.20 -28.48
CA ALA A 51 -7.88 16.23 -29.38
C ALA A 51 -6.34 16.24 -29.24
N ILE A 52 -5.77 15.07 -29.02
CA ILE A 52 -4.33 14.87 -28.77
C ILE A 52 -3.71 13.80 -29.66
N ALA A 53 -4.51 13.10 -30.44
CA ALA A 53 -4.12 11.97 -31.26
C ALA A 53 -4.98 11.81 -32.53
N GLY A 54 -4.79 10.71 -33.25
CA GLY A 54 -5.58 10.31 -34.42
C GLY A 54 -5.02 10.87 -35.73
N GLU A 55 -5.88 11.20 -36.68
CA GLU A 55 -5.47 11.81 -37.95
C GLU A 55 -5.00 13.23 -37.72
N PHE A 56 -3.85 13.56 -38.29
CA PHE A 56 -3.26 14.89 -38.23
C PHE A 56 -3.40 15.61 -39.54
N THR A 57 -3.87 16.83 -39.49
CA THR A 57 -3.74 17.78 -40.59
C THR A 57 -2.68 18.81 -40.24
N VAL A 58 -1.77 19.07 -41.16
CA VAL A 58 -0.73 20.07 -41.01
C VAL A 58 -1.04 21.20 -42.01
N ASP A 59 -1.23 22.38 -41.49
CA ASP A 59 -1.26 23.59 -42.32
C ASP A 59 0.19 24.02 -42.59
N ILE A 60 0.59 24.01 -43.84
CA ILE A 60 1.96 24.30 -44.23
C ILE A 60 2.27 25.81 -44.25
N ASP A 61 1.25 26.67 -44.19
CA ASP A 61 1.42 28.12 -44.23
C ASP A 61 1.82 28.66 -42.85
N ASP A 62 1.21 28.13 -41.79
CA ASP A 62 1.50 28.52 -40.39
C ASP A 62 2.11 27.36 -39.53
N TRP A 63 2.23 26.18 -40.08
CA TRP A 63 2.74 24.99 -39.38
C TRP A 63 1.85 24.54 -38.19
N SER A 64 0.58 24.90 -38.23
CA SER A 64 -0.39 24.45 -37.24
C SER A 64 -0.73 22.96 -37.47
N THR A 65 -1.10 22.29 -36.40
CA THR A 65 -1.52 20.89 -36.42
C THR A 65 -2.88 20.74 -35.78
N SER A 66 -3.71 19.90 -36.33
CA SER A 66 -4.96 19.45 -35.71
C SER A 66 -4.98 17.95 -35.52
N ALA A 67 -5.63 17.49 -34.46
CA ALA A 67 -5.82 16.08 -34.13
C ALA A 67 -7.31 15.74 -34.08
N SER A 68 -7.67 14.47 -34.10
CA SER A 68 -9.07 14.03 -34.15
C SER A 68 -9.52 13.24 -32.91
N GLU A 69 -8.58 12.71 -32.13
CA GLU A 69 -8.86 11.83 -31.01
C GLU A 69 -8.37 12.37 -29.67
N GLN A 70 -9.13 12.09 -28.61
CA GLN A 70 -8.87 12.55 -27.23
C GLN A 70 -7.99 11.60 -26.41
N THR A 71 -7.63 10.46 -26.98
CA THR A 71 -6.95 9.38 -26.26
C THR A 71 -5.83 8.79 -27.11
N ILE A 72 -4.68 8.58 -26.46
CA ILE A 72 -3.56 7.84 -27.03
C ILE A 72 -3.46 6.50 -26.30
N THR A 73 -3.36 5.42 -27.07
CA THR A 73 -3.07 4.09 -26.53
C THR A 73 -1.74 3.62 -27.12
N VAL A 74 -0.77 3.40 -26.24
CA VAL A 74 0.54 2.83 -26.58
C VAL A 74 0.57 1.40 -26.05
N THR A 75 0.63 0.42 -26.95
CA THR A 75 0.81 -0.98 -26.58
C THR A 75 2.27 -1.35 -26.83
N LEU A 76 2.93 -1.86 -25.81
CA LEU A 76 4.32 -2.29 -25.92
C LEU A 76 4.36 -3.71 -26.54
N PRO A 77 5.19 -3.96 -27.55
CA PRO A 77 5.27 -5.27 -28.21
C PRO A 77 5.74 -6.38 -27.28
N THR A 78 6.50 -6.02 -26.27
CA THR A 78 6.91 -6.89 -25.16
C THR A 78 6.66 -6.13 -23.86
N PRO A 79 6.05 -6.74 -22.84
CA PRO A 79 5.89 -6.11 -21.54
C PRO A 79 7.24 -5.65 -20.99
N MET A 80 7.30 -4.40 -20.59
CA MET A 80 8.51 -3.77 -20.06
C MET A 80 8.63 -4.10 -18.57
N ASP A 81 9.67 -4.83 -18.19
CA ASP A 81 9.96 -5.16 -16.80
C ASP A 81 10.50 -3.93 -16.06
N CYS A 82 9.84 -3.57 -14.96
CA CYS A 82 10.24 -2.45 -14.11
C CYS A 82 11.00 -2.89 -12.86
N SER A 83 11.37 -4.16 -12.71
CA SER A 83 12.00 -4.69 -11.49
C SER A 83 13.43 -4.19 -11.26
N GLN A 84 14.14 -3.77 -12.30
CA GLN A 84 15.55 -3.42 -12.22
C GLN A 84 15.80 -1.91 -12.07
N GLU A 85 15.04 -1.09 -12.78
CA GLU A 85 15.25 0.36 -12.82
C GLU A 85 13.96 1.11 -13.14
N THR A 86 13.95 2.42 -12.87
CA THR A 86 12.89 3.32 -13.33
C THR A 86 12.90 3.39 -14.85
N GLN A 87 11.75 3.16 -15.45
CA GLN A 87 11.58 3.13 -16.88
C GLN A 87 11.02 4.47 -17.40
N LEU A 88 11.37 4.81 -18.63
CA LEU A 88 10.91 6.02 -19.30
C LEU A 88 10.24 5.65 -20.62
N ILE A 89 8.96 6.05 -20.78
CA ILE A 89 8.18 5.77 -21.98
C ILE A 89 7.93 7.11 -22.69
N PRO A 90 8.58 7.38 -23.82
CA PRO A 90 8.31 8.56 -24.63
C PRO A 90 7.06 8.35 -25.48
N VAL A 91 6.16 9.33 -25.48
CA VAL A 91 4.94 9.32 -26.29
C VAL A 91 4.80 10.66 -27.03
N MET A 92 4.60 10.60 -28.32
CA MET A 92 4.35 11.79 -29.13
C MET A 92 2.87 12.17 -29.05
N ILE A 93 2.60 13.44 -28.78
CA ILE A 93 1.26 14.00 -28.54
C ILE A 93 1.08 15.24 -29.43
N ALA A 94 -0.10 15.44 -29.96
CA ALA A 94 -0.44 16.67 -30.69
C ALA A 94 -0.33 17.88 -29.77
N PRO A 95 0.18 19.01 -30.26
CA PRO A 95 0.12 20.28 -29.53
C PRO A 95 -1.33 20.65 -29.19
N ALA A 96 -1.58 20.99 -27.95
CA ALA A 96 -2.90 21.38 -27.46
C ALA A 96 -2.79 22.08 -26.09
N THR A 97 -3.78 22.87 -25.74
CA THR A 97 -3.94 23.35 -24.37
C THR A 97 -5.03 22.54 -23.69
N LEU A 98 -4.62 21.66 -22.78
CA LEU A 98 -5.49 20.76 -22.02
C LEU A 98 -6.05 21.54 -20.83
N LEU A 99 -7.24 22.12 -20.96
CA LEU A 99 -7.85 23.02 -19.95
C LEU A 99 -8.16 22.31 -18.63
N GLN A 100 -8.47 21.03 -18.68
CA GLN A 100 -8.73 20.18 -17.51
C GLN A 100 -7.61 19.15 -17.25
N GLY A 101 -6.43 19.41 -17.83
CA GLY A 101 -5.29 18.52 -17.72
C GLY A 101 -5.48 17.17 -18.42
N TYR A 102 -4.83 16.15 -17.89
CA TYR A 102 -4.80 14.83 -18.52
C TYR A 102 -4.78 13.70 -17.48
N THR A 103 -5.11 12.51 -17.93
CA THR A 103 -4.98 11.26 -17.18
C THR A 103 -4.07 10.30 -17.92
N VAL A 104 -3.07 9.73 -17.21
CA VAL A 104 -2.25 8.63 -17.73
C VAL A 104 -2.57 7.39 -16.91
N THR A 105 -2.92 6.31 -17.58
CA THR A 105 -3.16 5.01 -16.96
C THR A 105 -2.20 3.98 -17.54
N ILE A 106 -1.56 3.21 -16.67
CA ILE A 106 -0.63 2.13 -17.05
C ILE A 106 -1.30 0.80 -16.77
N TYR A 107 -1.14 -0.14 -17.70
CA TYR A 107 -1.70 -1.48 -17.63
C TYR A 107 -0.59 -2.53 -17.68
N ASP A 108 -0.81 -3.61 -16.96
CA ASP A 108 0.04 -4.80 -17.03
C ASP A 108 -0.27 -5.71 -18.23
N SER A 109 0.41 -6.86 -18.30
CA SER A 109 0.22 -7.85 -19.37
C SER A 109 -1.13 -8.56 -19.34
N LYS A 110 -1.86 -8.47 -18.23
CA LYS A 110 -3.22 -9.02 -18.08
C LYS A 110 -4.31 -8.00 -18.43
N GLY A 111 -3.93 -6.75 -18.67
CA GLY A 111 -4.84 -5.66 -18.96
C GLY A 111 -5.39 -4.96 -17.71
N GLU A 112 -4.83 -5.24 -16.53
CA GLU A 112 -5.18 -4.55 -15.29
C GLU A 112 -4.47 -3.21 -15.20
N ASP A 113 -5.18 -2.16 -14.74
CA ASP A 113 -4.62 -0.85 -14.48
C ASP A 113 -3.77 -0.90 -13.19
N ILE A 114 -2.47 -0.70 -13.35
CA ILE A 114 -1.49 -0.80 -12.26
C ILE A 114 -1.03 0.54 -11.72
N ALA A 115 -1.20 1.61 -12.46
CA ALA A 115 -0.88 2.96 -12.00
C ALA A 115 -1.70 4.01 -12.75
N LEU A 116 -1.99 5.12 -12.07
CA LEU A 116 -2.74 6.24 -12.63
C LEU A 116 -2.18 7.57 -12.14
N ILE A 117 -1.93 8.48 -13.09
CA ILE A 117 -1.72 9.91 -12.81
C ILE A 117 -2.93 10.67 -13.34
N LYS A 118 -3.48 11.56 -12.54
CA LYS A 118 -4.51 12.52 -12.96
C LYS A 118 -4.05 13.92 -12.62
N LYS A 119 -3.78 14.71 -13.64
CA LYS A 119 -3.59 16.17 -13.56
C LYS A 119 -4.90 16.86 -13.89
N THR A 120 -5.29 17.81 -13.09
CA THR A 120 -6.53 18.58 -13.27
C THR A 120 -6.28 20.04 -13.64
N GLU A 121 -5.05 20.51 -13.45
CA GLU A 121 -4.64 21.86 -13.81
C GLU A 121 -4.40 21.97 -15.32
N PRO A 122 -4.61 23.14 -15.92
CA PRO A 122 -4.33 23.38 -17.33
C PRO A 122 -2.86 23.06 -17.68
N VAL A 123 -2.66 22.40 -18.80
CA VAL A 123 -1.33 22.04 -19.33
C VAL A 123 -1.29 22.38 -20.82
N THR A 124 -0.24 23.12 -21.22
CA THR A 124 0.00 23.43 -22.64
C THR A 124 1.06 22.49 -23.20
N LEU A 125 0.70 21.80 -24.27
CA LEU A 125 1.57 20.93 -25.07
C LEU A 125 2.02 21.72 -26.29
N GLU A 126 3.29 22.11 -26.32
CA GLU A 126 3.84 22.92 -27.41
C GLU A 126 4.49 22.05 -28.49
N ALA A 127 4.44 22.48 -29.75
CA ALA A 127 5.18 21.85 -30.84
C ALA A 127 6.70 21.91 -30.55
N GLY A 128 7.37 20.77 -30.62
CA GLY A 128 8.77 20.64 -30.24
C GLY A 128 9.03 20.65 -28.72
N GLY A 129 7.99 20.81 -27.92
CA GLY A 129 8.06 20.80 -26.47
C GLY A 129 8.25 19.42 -25.86
N LYS A 130 8.57 19.43 -24.57
CA LYS A 130 8.67 18.23 -23.73
C LYS A 130 7.79 18.39 -22.51
N LEU A 131 7.12 17.32 -22.12
CA LEU A 131 6.36 17.24 -20.88
C LEU A 131 6.81 15.97 -20.11
N ASP A 132 7.42 16.17 -18.96
CA ASP A 132 7.73 15.08 -18.05
C ASP A 132 6.55 14.85 -17.10
N THR A 133 6.09 13.61 -16.99
CA THR A 133 5.08 13.29 -15.97
C THR A 133 5.73 13.18 -14.61
N ASP A 134 4.91 13.29 -13.56
CA ASP A 134 5.34 12.85 -12.23
C ASP A 134 5.71 11.37 -12.29
N LEU A 135 6.62 10.95 -11.40
CA LEU A 135 7.00 9.56 -11.30
C LEU A 135 5.80 8.70 -10.93
N MET A 136 5.38 7.83 -11.84
CA MET A 136 4.33 6.88 -11.60
C MET A 136 4.89 5.73 -10.76
N ALA A 137 4.45 5.63 -9.53
CA ALA A 137 4.62 4.40 -8.77
C ALA A 137 3.62 3.37 -9.31
N GLY A 138 4.08 2.14 -9.52
CA GLY A 138 3.20 0.99 -9.72
C GLY A 138 2.22 0.85 -8.55
N PRO A 139 1.37 -0.19 -8.53
CA PRO A 139 0.29 -0.27 -7.57
C PRO A 139 0.83 -0.06 -6.17
N ALA A 140 0.62 1.14 -5.68
CA ALA A 140 0.97 1.49 -4.33
C ALA A 140 -0.12 0.89 -3.43
N PHE A 141 0.08 -0.33 -3.01
CA PHE A 141 -0.34 -0.66 -1.69
C PHE A 141 0.75 -0.09 -0.80
N PRO A 142 0.47 0.73 0.09
CA PRO A 142 -0.46 0.40 1.17
C PRO A 142 -1.40 1.55 1.52
N SER A 143 -2.49 1.23 2.14
CA SER A 143 -3.12 2.16 3.05
C SER A 143 -2.34 2.16 4.34
N GLN A 144 -1.62 3.22 4.58
CA GLN A 144 -0.95 3.43 5.84
C GLN A 144 -1.73 4.43 6.68
N TRP A 145 -1.99 4.09 7.94
CA TRP A 145 -2.66 5.00 8.88
C TRP A 145 -1.61 5.68 9.75
N ILE A 146 -1.40 6.97 9.49
CA ILE A 146 -0.50 7.82 10.29
C ILE A 146 -1.34 8.89 10.97
N PHE A 147 -1.21 9.00 12.28
CA PHE A 147 -1.88 10.03 13.07
C PHE A 147 -0.86 11.04 13.60
N SER A 148 -1.10 12.32 13.34
CA SER A 148 -0.40 13.41 13.99
C SER A 148 -1.26 14.01 15.08
N ALA A 149 -0.65 14.73 16.02
CA ALA A 149 -1.38 15.43 17.09
C ALA A 149 -2.41 16.43 16.55
N SER A 150 -2.16 17.02 15.37
CA SER A 150 -3.07 17.98 14.73
C SER A 150 -4.32 17.32 14.12
N THR A 151 -4.30 16.04 13.82
CA THR A 151 -5.40 15.30 13.17
C THR A 151 -6.26 14.52 14.16
N VAL A 152 -5.78 14.29 15.36
CA VAL A 152 -6.44 13.48 16.39
C VAL A 152 -7.86 13.96 16.71
N GLY A 153 -8.06 15.24 16.87
CA GLY A 153 -9.38 15.80 17.17
C GLY A 153 -10.40 15.60 16.05
N GLN A 154 -9.95 15.68 14.81
CA GLN A 154 -10.78 15.47 13.62
C GLN A 154 -11.26 14.02 13.51
N TYR A 155 -10.35 13.06 13.68
CA TYR A 155 -10.70 11.65 13.60
C TYR A 155 -11.54 11.16 14.78
N ASN A 156 -11.40 11.74 15.96
CA ASN A 156 -12.15 11.31 17.12
C ASN A 156 -13.66 11.42 16.91
N SER A 157 -14.16 12.56 16.44
CA SER A 157 -15.59 12.74 16.17
C SER A 157 -16.10 11.86 15.03
N SER A 158 -15.33 11.77 13.94
CA SER A 158 -15.67 10.94 12.79
C SER A 158 -15.75 9.46 13.16
N TRP A 159 -14.76 8.94 13.87
CA TRP A 159 -14.74 7.54 14.26
C TRP A 159 -15.81 7.20 15.30
N SER A 160 -16.06 8.05 16.27
CA SER A 160 -17.13 7.86 17.25
C SER A 160 -18.51 7.78 16.60
N ALA A 161 -18.75 8.57 15.55
CA ALA A 161 -20.03 8.60 14.86
C ALA A 161 -20.23 7.46 13.86
N SER A 162 -19.23 7.17 13.02
CA SER A 162 -19.38 6.29 11.86
C SER A 162 -18.70 4.92 12.01
N ASN A 163 -17.91 4.70 13.06
CA ASN A 163 -17.05 3.52 13.21
C ASN A 163 -16.09 3.32 12.02
N MET A 164 -15.71 4.41 11.36
CA MET A 164 -14.78 4.38 10.23
C MET A 164 -13.63 5.36 10.51
N LEU A 165 -12.43 4.82 10.56
CA LEU A 165 -11.20 5.57 10.71
C LEU A 165 -10.45 5.52 9.37
N PRO A 166 -10.48 6.60 8.58
CA PRO A 166 -9.92 6.58 7.24
C PRO A 166 -8.38 6.54 7.27
N SER A 167 -7.80 6.03 6.21
CA SER A 167 -6.37 6.13 5.95
C SER A 167 -5.94 7.60 5.84
N THR A 168 -4.76 7.92 6.38
CA THR A 168 -4.17 9.27 6.31
C THR A 168 -3.19 9.41 5.15
N SER A 169 -2.84 8.31 4.51
CA SER A 169 -1.95 8.27 3.36
C SER A 169 -2.27 7.07 2.47
N GLY A 170 -1.87 7.11 1.21
CA GLY A 170 -2.09 6.03 0.26
C GLY A 170 -3.52 5.99 -0.28
N SER A 171 -4.09 4.80 -0.38
CA SER A 171 -5.42 4.56 -0.91
C SER A 171 -6.54 4.84 0.12
N SER A 172 -7.79 4.76 -0.31
CA SER A 172 -8.98 5.07 0.48
C SER A 172 -9.38 4.01 1.53
N GLY A 173 -8.39 3.30 2.12
CA GLY A 173 -8.65 2.31 3.15
C GLY A 173 -9.19 2.90 4.45
N TYR A 174 -9.81 2.07 5.26
CA TYR A 174 -10.30 2.45 6.59
C TYR A 174 -10.21 1.29 7.58
N ILE A 175 -10.21 1.65 8.87
CA ILE A 175 -10.30 0.71 9.97
C ILE A 175 -11.65 0.90 10.67
N SER A 176 -12.26 -0.20 11.05
CA SER A 176 -13.41 -0.24 11.95
C SER A 176 -13.16 -1.21 13.10
N VAL A 177 -13.98 -1.15 14.13
CA VAL A 177 -14.00 -2.12 15.21
C VAL A 177 -15.36 -2.82 15.22
N VAL A 178 -15.35 -4.13 15.33
CA VAL A 178 -16.53 -4.96 15.19
C VAL A 178 -16.67 -5.88 16.39
N ARG A 179 -17.89 -5.99 16.92
CA ARG A 179 -18.21 -6.97 17.96
C ARG A 179 -18.23 -8.37 17.40
N GLY A 180 -17.67 -9.32 18.13
CA GLY A 180 -17.89 -10.73 17.87
C GLY A 180 -19.36 -11.13 18.06
N GLU A 181 -19.76 -12.21 17.42
CA GLU A 181 -21.16 -12.68 17.45
C GLU A 181 -21.71 -12.87 18.87
N ALA A 182 -20.89 -13.36 19.81
CA ALA A 182 -21.25 -13.53 21.20
C ALA A 182 -21.42 -12.20 21.97
N ASN A 183 -21.02 -11.07 21.38
CA ASN A 183 -20.98 -9.75 22.03
C ASN A 183 -21.94 -8.75 21.38
N VAL A 184 -22.78 -9.19 20.46
CA VAL A 184 -23.77 -8.35 19.76
C VAL A 184 -24.68 -7.64 20.79
N GLY A 185 -24.92 -6.36 20.56
CA GLY A 185 -25.71 -5.50 21.46
C GLY A 185 -24.90 -4.77 22.53
N ARG A 186 -23.60 -5.02 22.64
CA ARG A 186 -22.71 -4.24 23.49
C ARG A 186 -22.03 -3.15 22.67
N GLU A 187 -22.07 -1.92 23.12
CA GLU A 187 -21.44 -0.79 22.44
C GLU A 187 -19.95 -0.65 22.77
N PHE A 188 -19.15 -0.22 21.81
CA PHE A 188 -17.80 0.25 22.05
C PHE A 188 -17.79 1.73 22.39
N THR A 189 -16.97 2.12 23.34
CA THR A 189 -16.49 3.51 23.43
C THR A 189 -15.26 3.63 22.56
N ARG A 190 -15.37 4.38 21.47
CA ARG A 190 -14.28 4.65 20.52
C ARG A 190 -13.71 6.04 20.77
N THR A 191 -12.41 6.12 20.91
CA THR A 191 -11.70 7.38 21.12
C THR A 191 -10.40 7.40 20.32
N VAL A 192 -9.95 8.57 19.94
CA VAL A 192 -8.56 8.76 19.52
C VAL A 192 -7.85 9.46 20.65
N ASN A 193 -7.09 8.70 21.42
CA ASN A 193 -6.35 9.20 22.56
C ASN A 193 -4.92 9.54 22.15
N SER A 194 -4.55 10.81 22.28
CA SER A 194 -3.30 11.34 21.74
C SER A 194 -3.22 11.14 20.22
N TYR A 195 -2.47 10.20 19.74
CA TYR A 195 -2.30 9.89 18.30
C TYR A 195 -2.70 8.45 17.96
N ARG A 196 -3.43 7.78 18.84
CA ARG A 196 -3.79 6.37 18.68
C ARG A 196 -5.30 6.15 18.79
N PRO A 197 -5.90 5.39 17.88
CA PRO A 197 -7.26 4.93 18.01
C PRO A 197 -7.35 3.88 19.12
N SER A 198 -8.33 4.05 19.98
CA SER A 198 -8.56 3.19 21.16
C SER A 198 -10.01 2.82 21.28
N VAL A 199 -10.27 1.59 21.72
CA VAL A 199 -11.61 1.12 22.08
C VAL A 199 -11.62 0.57 23.48
N SER A 200 -12.64 0.91 24.23
CA SER A 200 -12.86 0.31 25.55
C SER A 200 -13.69 -0.97 25.45
N THR A 201 -13.54 -1.83 26.44
CA THR A 201 -14.35 -3.05 26.59
C THR A 201 -14.24 -4.07 25.45
N MET A 202 -13.13 -4.12 24.73
CA MET A 202 -12.85 -5.18 23.78
C MET A 202 -12.67 -6.52 24.51
N VAL A 203 -13.29 -7.56 24.05
CA VAL A 203 -13.26 -8.90 24.64
C VAL A 203 -13.08 -9.97 23.57
N GLU A 204 -12.95 -11.23 24.00
CA GLU A 204 -12.88 -12.38 23.09
C GLU A 204 -13.92 -12.32 21.97
N GLY A 205 -13.50 -12.55 20.73
CA GLY A 205 -14.32 -12.52 19.54
C GLY A 205 -14.44 -11.15 18.87
N ASP A 206 -14.22 -10.06 19.58
CA ASP A 206 -14.18 -8.70 19.00
C ASP A 206 -12.93 -8.51 18.15
N TYR A 207 -12.99 -7.64 17.15
CA TYR A 207 -11.85 -7.45 16.24
C TYR A 207 -11.74 -6.05 15.66
N TRP A 208 -10.50 -5.69 15.33
CA TRP A 208 -10.18 -4.59 14.42
C TRP A 208 -10.30 -5.11 12.99
N LEU A 209 -11.06 -4.42 12.16
CA LEU A 209 -11.25 -4.74 10.74
C LEU A 209 -10.58 -3.67 9.88
N TYR A 210 -9.61 -4.07 9.11
CA TYR A 210 -8.93 -3.26 8.11
C TYR A 210 -9.56 -3.54 6.76
N THR A 211 -10.02 -2.50 6.08
CA THR A 211 -10.64 -2.61 4.76
C THR A 211 -9.91 -1.71 3.79
N LEU A 212 -9.39 -2.28 2.73
CA LEU A 212 -8.73 -1.58 1.65
C LEU A 212 -9.53 -1.81 0.37
N PRO A 213 -10.26 -0.81 -0.14
CA PRO A 213 -10.92 -0.91 -1.42
C PRO A 213 -9.93 -1.20 -2.53
N VAL A 214 -10.20 -2.24 -3.30
CA VAL A 214 -9.40 -2.64 -4.46
C VAL A 214 -10.35 -2.94 -5.61
N ARG A 215 -9.91 -2.69 -6.84
CA ARG A 215 -10.70 -3.10 -7.99
C ARG A 215 -10.66 -4.62 -8.12
N ARG A 216 -9.47 -5.18 -8.18
CA ARG A 216 -9.23 -6.61 -8.24
C ARG A 216 -7.78 -6.93 -7.88
N LEU A 217 -7.57 -7.97 -7.09
CA LEU A 217 -6.29 -8.64 -6.92
C LEU A 217 -6.37 -10.02 -7.53
N GLU A 218 -5.34 -10.40 -8.27
CA GLU A 218 -5.25 -11.74 -8.84
C GLU A 218 -4.89 -12.78 -7.77
N ALA A 219 -5.31 -14.01 -8.02
CA ALA A 219 -4.89 -15.15 -7.23
C ALA A 219 -3.36 -15.24 -7.16
N GLY A 220 -2.82 -15.56 -6.01
CA GLY A 220 -1.38 -15.57 -5.73
C GLY A 220 -0.77 -14.22 -5.37
N THR A 221 -1.56 -13.14 -5.35
CA THR A 221 -1.10 -11.83 -4.87
C THR A 221 -0.74 -11.89 -3.39
N ALA A 222 0.39 -11.30 -3.04
CA ALA A 222 0.81 -11.12 -1.66
C ALA A 222 0.61 -9.66 -1.22
N VAL A 223 0.12 -9.48 -0.01
CA VAL A 223 -0.04 -8.20 0.67
C VAL A 223 0.74 -8.25 1.97
N GLU A 224 1.56 -7.24 2.20
CA GLU A 224 2.24 -7.08 3.47
C GLU A 224 1.32 -6.35 4.44
N PHE A 225 1.09 -6.95 5.60
CA PHE A 225 0.27 -6.38 6.65
C PHE A 225 1.09 -6.16 7.91
N ASP A 226 0.94 -4.99 8.49
CA ASP A 226 1.57 -4.67 9.75
C ASP A 226 0.57 -4.01 10.72
N ALA A 227 0.71 -4.30 11.99
CA ALA A 227 -0.01 -3.65 13.07
C ALA A 227 0.83 -3.66 14.35
N THR A 228 0.79 -2.56 15.08
CA THR A 228 1.29 -2.49 16.44
C THR A 228 0.12 -2.22 17.37
N MET A 229 -0.08 -3.11 18.34
CA MET A 229 -1.21 -3.05 19.25
C MET A 229 -0.74 -2.82 20.67
N ALA A 230 -1.58 -2.15 21.45
CA ALA A 230 -1.37 -1.92 22.86
C ALA A 230 -2.66 -2.24 23.62
N GLY A 231 -2.52 -2.75 24.83
CA GLY A 231 -3.64 -3.03 25.70
C GLY A 231 -3.36 -2.62 27.13
N GLU A 232 -4.37 -2.13 27.82
CA GLU A 232 -4.34 -1.96 29.26
C GLU A 232 -4.48 -3.31 29.98
N ALA A 233 -4.32 -3.32 31.31
CA ALA A 233 -4.26 -4.54 32.10
C ALA A 233 -5.36 -5.56 31.84
N ASN A 234 -6.61 -5.11 31.65
CA ASN A 234 -7.76 -5.98 31.41
C ASN A 234 -8.11 -6.14 29.89
N SER A 235 -7.30 -5.62 28.97
CA SER A 235 -7.49 -5.82 27.55
C SER A 235 -7.14 -7.23 27.11
N PRO A 236 -7.65 -7.71 25.96
CA PRO A 236 -7.30 -9.02 25.43
C PRO A 236 -5.79 -9.19 25.30
N LYS A 237 -5.30 -10.35 25.71
CA LYS A 237 -3.90 -10.73 25.61
C LYS A 237 -3.53 -11.27 24.24
N TYR A 238 -4.38 -12.10 23.65
CA TYR A 238 -4.10 -12.84 22.42
C TYR A 238 -4.97 -12.34 21.28
N PHE A 239 -4.34 -12.21 20.11
CA PHE A 239 -5.00 -11.84 18.87
C PHE A 239 -4.54 -12.73 17.73
N ILE A 240 -5.47 -13.10 16.86
CA ILE A 240 -5.20 -13.78 15.61
C ILE A 240 -5.44 -12.82 14.46
N VAL A 241 -4.51 -12.80 13.50
CA VAL A 241 -4.69 -12.09 12.23
C VAL A 241 -5.32 -13.03 11.24
N GLU A 242 -6.44 -12.60 10.69
CA GLU A 242 -7.19 -13.34 9.68
C GLU A 242 -7.47 -12.45 8.49
N TYR A 243 -7.48 -13.01 7.30
CA TYR A 243 -7.79 -12.35 6.04
C TYR A 243 -8.92 -13.05 5.31
N LEU A 244 -9.75 -12.28 4.61
CA LEU A 244 -10.89 -12.81 3.88
C LEU A 244 -10.44 -13.25 2.48
N ASP A 245 -10.49 -14.55 2.20
CA ASP A 245 -10.05 -15.14 0.95
C ASP A 245 -11.06 -16.20 0.49
N GLY A 246 -11.61 -16.01 -0.71
CA GLY A 246 -12.68 -16.88 -1.20
C GLY A 246 -13.95 -16.88 -0.35
N GLY A 247 -14.23 -15.77 0.37
CA GLY A 247 -15.37 -15.67 1.28
C GLY A 247 -15.15 -16.34 2.65
N VAL A 248 -13.96 -16.87 2.93
CA VAL A 248 -13.64 -17.56 4.18
C VAL A 248 -12.51 -16.79 4.89
N TRP A 249 -12.64 -16.64 6.22
CA TRP A 249 -11.55 -16.11 7.03
C TRP A 249 -10.48 -17.16 7.23
N LYS A 250 -9.26 -16.85 6.77
CA LYS A 250 -8.05 -17.69 6.86
C LYS A 250 -6.99 -16.97 7.69
N SER A 251 -6.07 -17.70 8.27
CA SER A 251 -4.88 -17.17 8.96
C SER A 251 -3.60 -17.65 8.26
N VAL A 252 -2.49 -16.97 8.54
CA VAL A 252 -1.16 -17.40 8.08
C VAL A 252 -0.69 -18.48 9.08
N GLU A 253 -0.94 -19.75 8.74
CA GLU A 253 -0.79 -20.89 9.65
C GLU A 253 0.63 -21.07 10.19
N GLU A 254 1.65 -20.80 9.37
CA GLU A 254 3.06 -20.88 9.75
C GLU A 254 3.49 -19.84 10.78
N ASP A 255 2.70 -18.77 10.94
CA ASP A 255 2.94 -17.70 11.91
C ASP A 255 2.13 -17.88 13.21
N LEU A 256 1.29 -18.90 13.31
CA LEU A 256 0.47 -19.11 14.50
C LEU A 256 1.24 -19.77 15.64
N LEU A 257 1.15 -19.16 16.80
CA LEU A 257 1.64 -19.65 18.08
C LEU A 257 0.50 -20.25 18.90
N THR A 258 0.85 -21.06 19.89
CA THR A 258 -0.07 -21.68 20.84
C THR A 258 0.05 -20.99 22.20
N ALA A 259 -1.09 -20.63 22.80
CA ALA A 259 -1.08 -20.00 24.12
C ALA A 259 -0.61 -21.01 25.20
N PRO A 260 0.35 -20.63 26.06
CA PRO A 260 0.85 -21.53 27.10
C PRO A 260 -0.19 -21.87 28.17
N GLU A 261 -1.15 -20.97 28.42
CA GLU A 261 -2.23 -21.19 29.40
C GLU A 261 -3.34 -22.11 28.87
N ASP A 262 -3.53 -22.15 27.54
CA ASP A 262 -4.55 -22.96 26.91
C ASP A 262 -4.10 -23.35 25.48
N PRO A 263 -3.68 -24.61 25.29
CA PRO A 263 -3.22 -25.10 23.98
C PRO A 263 -4.27 -25.07 22.86
N SER A 264 -5.55 -24.88 23.17
CA SER A 264 -6.59 -24.71 22.16
C SER A 264 -6.60 -23.32 21.53
N ILE A 265 -5.92 -22.35 22.13
CA ILE A 265 -5.85 -20.98 21.65
C ILE A 265 -4.65 -20.82 20.73
N ARG A 266 -4.92 -20.60 19.44
CA ARG A 266 -3.93 -20.21 18.44
C ARG A 266 -3.99 -18.71 18.26
N TYR A 267 -2.83 -18.06 18.16
CA TYR A 267 -2.71 -16.61 18.04
C TYR A 267 -1.54 -16.18 17.15
N SER A 268 -1.65 -15.00 16.54
CA SER A 268 -0.57 -14.41 15.74
C SER A 268 0.34 -13.51 16.57
N TYR A 269 -0.19 -12.87 17.59
CA TYR A 269 0.59 -12.03 18.51
C TYR A 269 -0.09 -11.91 19.86
N LYS A 270 0.68 -11.54 20.89
CA LYS A 270 0.17 -11.32 22.24
C LYS A 270 0.57 -9.95 22.79
N CYS A 271 -0.37 -9.29 23.43
CA CYS A 271 -0.14 -8.13 24.29
C CYS A 271 0.12 -8.62 25.71
N SER A 272 1.36 -8.73 26.13
CA SER A 272 1.71 -9.22 27.46
C SER A 272 3.00 -8.57 27.97
N GLY A 273 3.15 -8.56 29.27
CA GLY A 273 4.31 -8.01 29.97
C GLY A 273 3.92 -6.95 30.99
N VAL A 274 4.79 -6.67 31.93
CA VAL A 274 4.55 -5.65 32.95
C VAL A 274 4.90 -4.30 32.35
N ALA A 275 3.92 -3.40 32.27
CA ALA A 275 4.20 -2.01 31.96
C ALA A 275 4.88 -1.36 33.16
N THR A 276 6.07 -0.84 32.99
CA THR A 276 6.65 0.09 33.94
C THR A 276 6.20 1.50 33.59
N GLY A 277 5.31 2.07 34.35
CA GLY A 277 4.98 3.49 34.30
C GLY A 277 3.81 3.92 33.40
N THR A 278 3.46 3.18 32.36
CA THR A 278 2.22 3.37 31.58
C THR A 278 1.56 2.01 31.40
N ASN A 279 0.26 1.96 31.50
CA ASN A 279 -0.50 0.70 31.54
C ASN A 279 -0.59 -0.03 30.19
N TYR A 280 0.33 0.21 29.25
CA TYR A 280 0.24 -0.36 27.91
C TYR A 280 1.20 -1.52 27.69
N GLN A 281 0.65 -2.58 27.15
CA GLN A 281 1.37 -3.75 26.68
C GLN A 281 1.41 -3.69 25.16
N HIS A 282 2.59 -3.72 24.55
CA HIS A 282 2.78 -3.56 23.12
C HIS A 282 3.08 -4.89 22.45
N ALA A 283 2.50 -5.10 21.28
CA ALA A 283 2.86 -6.17 20.37
C ALA A 283 2.87 -5.64 18.95
N SER A 284 3.86 -6.00 18.18
CA SER A 284 3.93 -5.72 16.74
C SER A 284 3.79 -7.01 15.97
N ILE A 285 3.07 -6.94 14.86
CA ILE A 285 2.95 -8.02 13.91
C ILE A 285 3.27 -7.51 12.52
N MET A 286 3.96 -8.32 11.76
CA MET A 286 4.23 -8.11 10.34
C MET A 286 4.04 -9.44 9.66
N GLN A 287 3.10 -9.53 8.72
CA GLN A 287 2.79 -10.76 8.01
C GLN A 287 2.68 -10.52 6.51
N THR A 288 3.16 -11.47 5.74
CA THR A 288 2.89 -11.57 4.31
C THR A 288 1.65 -12.43 4.12
N ILE A 289 0.58 -11.84 3.64
CA ILE A 289 -0.69 -12.50 3.40
C ILE A 289 -0.79 -12.81 1.90
N ARG A 290 -0.99 -14.08 1.55
CA ARG A 290 -1.17 -14.53 0.17
C ARG A 290 -2.61 -14.96 -0.05
N PHE A 291 -3.24 -14.30 -1.03
CA PHE A 291 -4.59 -14.67 -1.45
C PHE A 291 -4.54 -15.83 -2.44
N THR A 292 -5.27 -16.90 -2.15
CA THR A 292 -5.39 -18.07 -3.05
C THR A 292 -6.44 -17.87 -4.11
N ASP A 293 -7.43 -17.04 -3.83
CA ASP A 293 -8.50 -16.66 -4.74
C ASP A 293 -8.38 -15.18 -5.16
N PRO A 294 -8.92 -14.78 -6.32
CA PRO A 294 -9.00 -13.38 -6.69
C PRO A 294 -9.83 -12.59 -5.66
N VAL A 295 -9.36 -11.40 -5.30
CA VAL A 295 -10.10 -10.50 -4.41
C VAL A 295 -10.68 -9.35 -5.21
N GLU A 296 -11.99 -9.15 -5.14
CA GLU A 296 -12.70 -8.05 -5.79
C GLU A 296 -13.40 -7.16 -4.76
N GLY A 297 -13.39 -5.86 -5.01
CA GLY A 297 -14.04 -4.83 -4.18
C GLY A 297 -13.23 -4.40 -2.97
N ALA A 298 -12.74 -5.30 -2.13
CA ALA A 298 -11.92 -4.93 -0.98
C ALA A 298 -11.04 -6.07 -0.46
N VAL A 299 -9.80 -5.74 -0.10
CA VAL A 299 -9.01 -6.56 0.82
C VAL A 299 -9.52 -6.32 2.23
N GLN A 300 -9.82 -7.39 2.94
CA GLN A 300 -10.22 -7.33 4.34
C GLN A 300 -9.30 -8.19 5.20
N ILE A 301 -8.75 -7.57 6.25
CA ILE A 301 -7.93 -8.24 7.26
C ILE A 301 -8.50 -7.87 8.63
N ARG A 302 -8.59 -8.85 9.53
CA ARG A 302 -9.03 -8.58 10.89
C ARG A 302 -8.00 -9.07 11.91
N CYS A 303 -7.86 -8.30 12.98
CA CYS A 303 -7.14 -8.70 14.18
C CYS A 303 -8.17 -9.02 15.25
N ARG A 304 -8.46 -10.31 15.45
CA ARG A 304 -9.52 -10.79 16.33
C ARG A 304 -8.96 -11.24 17.68
N ALA A 305 -9.56 -10.76 18.76
CA ALA A 305 -9.23 -11.22 20.12
C ALA A 305 -9.65 -12.68 20.31
N VAL A 306 -8.72 -13.50 20.82
CA VAL A 306 -8.93 -14.94 21.07
C VAL A 306 -8.60 -15.30 22.51
N GLY A 307 -9.44 -16.11 23.10
CA GLY A 307 -9.37 -16.48 24.50
C GLY A 307 -9.68 -15.34 25.47
N ARG A 308 -9.97 -15.69 26.71
CA ARG A 308 -10.39 -14.74 27.75
C ARG A 308 -9.23 -14.28 28.67
N TYR A 309 -8.01 -14.34 28.19
CA TYR A 309 -6.85 -13.91 28.97
C TYR A 309 -6.59 -12.41 28.79
N THR A 310 -6.15 -11.78 29.87
CA THR A 310 -5.83 -10.35 29.88
C THR A 310 -4.34 -10.09 29.72
N CYS A 311 -3.99 -8.86 29.30
CA CYS A 311 -2.60 -8.41 29.23
C CYS A 311 -1.85 -8.55 30.57
N SER A 312 -2.53 -8.43 31.69
CA SER A 312 -1.97 -8.62 33.03
C SER A 312 -1.88 -10.08 33.48
N GLY A 313 -2.36 -11.04 32.69
CA GLY A 313 -2.29 -12.48 32.99
C GLY A 313 -3.52 -13.08 33.70
N GLY A 314 -4.58 -12.29 33.93
CA GLY A 314 -5.84 -12.78 34.48
C GLY A 314 -6.86 -13.18 33.42
N THR A 315 -8.09 -13.44 33.87
CA THR A 315 -9.24 -13.64 33.00
C THR A 315 -9.98 -12.32 32.79
N GLN A 316 -10.45 -12.04 31.59
CA GLN A 316 -11.12 -10.79 31.25
C GLN A 316 -12.38 -10.58 32.08
N ASN A 317 -12.45 -9.41 32.71
CA ASN A 317 -13.67 -8.89 33.30
C ASN A 317 -14.39 -8.02 32.26
N ILE A 318 -15.46 -8.55 31.71
CA ILE A 318 -16.24 -7.87 30.64
C ILE A 318 -16.91 -6.57 31.09
N SER A 319 -17.01 -6.34 32.40
CA SER A 319 -17.53 -5.09 32.97
C SER A 319 -16.45 -4.05 33.24
N ALA A 320 -15.18 -4.41 33.19
CA ALA A 320 -14.11 -3.47 33.43
C ALA A 320 -13.83 -2.63 32.18
N SER A 321 -13.74 -1.33 32.36
CA SER A 321 -13.26 -0.42 31.34
C SER A 321 -11.77 -0.62 31.15
N SER A 322 -11.34 -1.02 29.95
CA SER A 322 -9.94 -1.20 29.63
C SER A 322 -9.75 -0.96 28.13
N SER A 323 -8.75 -0.20 27.77
CA SER A 323 -8.57 0.24 26.39
C SER A 323 -7.62 -0.67 25.63
N ALA A 324 -8.06 -1.15 24.47
CA ALA A 324 -7.23 -1.72 23.42
C ALA A 324 -6.98 -0.64 22.35
N SER A 325 -5.75 -0.48 21.92
CA SER A 325 -5.33 0.62 21.03
C SER A 325 -4.46 0.11 19.88
N LEU A 326 -4.50 0.84 18.76
CA LEU A 326 -3.52 0.69 17.68
C LEU A 326 -2.47 1.81 17.80
N LEU A 327 -1.23 1.47 17.55
CA LEU A 327 -0.11 2.42 17.52
C LEU A 327 0.34 2.63 16.08
N PRO A 328 0.34 3.87 15.58
CA PRO A 328 0.81 4.16 14.25
C PRO A 328 2.36 4.10 14.15
N PRO A 329 2.91 3.88 12.96
CA PRO A 329 2.19 3.52 11.73
C PRO A 329 1.75 2.05 11.76
N PHE A 330 0.63 1.76 11.13
CA PHE A 330 0.08 0.41 10.97
C PHE A 330 -0.77 0.34 9.70
N GLY A 331 -1.02 -0.87 9.21
CA GLY A 331 -1.86 -1.10 8.04
C GLY A 331 -1.24 -2.05 7.03
N PHE A 332 -1.43 -1.76 5.76
CA PHE A 332 -0.85 -2.53 4.69
C PHE A 332 0.46 -1.89 4.27
N SER A 333 1.50 -2.66 4.13
CA SER A 333 2.79 -2.23 3.62
C SER A 333 3.20 -3.03 2.38
N GLY A 334 4.07 -2.46 1.57
CA GLY A 334 4.63 -3.12 0.40
C GLY A 334 3.87 -2.91 -0.89
N SER A 335 4.57 -3.12 -1.95
CA SER A 335 3.98 -3.11 -3.28
C SER A 335 3.22 -4.40 -3.51
N TYR A 336 2.15 -4.29 -4.22
CA TYR A 336 1.41 -5.38 -4.79
C TYR A 336 2.34 -6.29 -5.61
N VAL A 337 2.54 -7.52 -5.17
CA VAL A 337 3.31 -8.50 -5.92
C VAL A 337 2.36 -9.30 -6.78
N GLN A 338 2.26 -8.90 -8.02
CA GLN A 338 1.59 -9.71 -9.01
C GLN A 338 2.33 -11.03 -9.18
N ASN A 339 1.64 -12.11 -8.82
CA ASN A 339 1.94 -13.46 -9.30
C ASN A 339 3.37 -13.98 -9.05
N LEU A 340 3.87 -13.91 -7.81
CA LEU A 340 5.10 -14.61 -7.44
C LEU A 340 4.95 -16.14 -7.41
N GLY A 341 3.83 -16.69 -7.89
CA GLY A 341 3.55 -18.11 -7.71
C GLY A 341 3.44 -18.48 -6.22
N THR A 342 3.60 -19.76 -5.90
CA THR A 342 3.61 -20.23 -4.50
C THR A 342 4.94 -20.03 -3.79
N ALA A 343 5.96 -19.48 -4.46
CA ALA A 343 7.28 -19.30 -3.90
C ALA A 343 7.51 -17.84 -3.46
N VAL A 344 7.78 -17.64 -2.18
CA VAL A 344 8.51 -16.48 -1.70
C VAL A 344 9.87 -16.48 -2.43
N PRO A 345 10.41 -15.34 -2.89
CA PRO A 345 11.74 -15.31 -3.49
C PRO A 345 12.74 -16.08 -2.65
N GLY A 346 13.54 -16.95 -3.27
CA GLY A 346 14.36 -17.95 -2.58
C GLY A 346 15.45 -17.41 -1.66
N ASP A 347 15.69 -16.10 -1.67
CA ASP A 347 16.64 -15.37 -0.83
C ASP A 347 15.97 -14.46 0.22
N THR A 348 14.72 -14.75 0.56
CA THR A 348 14.02 -14.03 1.64
C THR A 348 14.83 -14.09 2.93
N LYS A 349 15.30 -12.92 3.35
CA LYS A 349 16.01 -12.79 4.63
C LYS A 349 15.00 -12.53 5.75
N LYS A 350 15.24 -13.19 6.88
CA LYS A 350 14.50 -12.95 8.11
C LYS A 350 15.20 -11.89 8.94
N VAL A 351 14.45 -10.90 9.41
CA VAL A 351 14.97 -9.79 10.22
C VAL A 351 14.09 -9.63 11.45
N LEU A 352 14.69 -9.73 12.63
CA LEU A 352 14.03 -9.40 13.89
C LEU A 352 14.51 -8.02 14.36
N CYS A 353 13.60 -7.08 14.50
CA CYS A 353 13.85 -5.75 15.04
C CYS A 353 13.48 -5.72 16.52
N LEU A 354 14.47 -5.50 17.38
CA LEU A 354 14.27 -5.28 18.81
C LEU A 354 14.36 -3.79 19.12
N GLY A 355 13.48 -3.27 19.95
CA GLY A 355 13.51 -1.86 20.28
C GLY A 355 12.61 -1.43 21.43
N ASN A 356 12.71 -0.17 21.78
CA ASN A 356 11.93 0.48 22.83
C ASN A 356 10.86 1.44 22.25
N SER A 357 10.43 2.44 23.03
CA SER A 357 9.41 3.40 22.61
C SER A 357 9.76 4.17 21.33
N PHE A 358 11.02 4.48 21.09
CA PHE A 358 11.44 5.13 19.83
C PHE A 358 11.19 4.23 18.62
N SER A 359 11.36 2.93 18.78
CA SER A 359 11.17 1.97 17.72
C SER A 359 9.69 1.76 17.37
N TYR A 360 8.79 1.63 18.33
CA TYR A 360 7.39 1.42 17.98
C TYR A 360 6.66 2.71 17.54
N TYR A 361 7.14 3.89 17.93
CA TYR A 361 6.57 5.15 17.43
C TYR A 361 6.96 5.44 15.98
N SER A 362 8.15 5.07 15.55
CA SER A 362 8.64 5.28 14.19
C SER A 362 8.49 4.04 13.29
N ASN A 363 8.23 2.87 13.88
CA ASN A 363 8.17 1.57 13.22
C ASN A 363 9.29 1.33 12.20
N PRO A 364 10.57 1.29 12.63
CA PRO A 364 11.70 1.11 11.71
C PRO A 364 11.69 -0.25 11.01
N ALA A 365 11.04 -1.24 11.59
CA ALA A 365 10.87 -2.55 10.98
C ALA A 365 10.03 -2.46 9.70
N TRP A 366 8.92 -1.70 9.74
CA TRP A 366 8.11 -1.42 8.57
C TRP A 366 8.89 -0.60 7.52
N MET A 367 9.58 0.46 7.95
CA MET A 367 10.41 1.27 7.05
C MET A 367 11.48 0.43 6.35
N LEU A 368 12.11 -0.49 7.06
CA LEU A 368 13.11 -1.40 6.49
C LEU A 368 12.49 -2.30 5.41
N LYS A 369 11.28 -2.85 5.65
CA LYS A 369 10.54 -3.61 4.64
C LYS A 369 10.28 -2.79 3.39
N GLU A 370 9.77 -1.57 3.56
CA GLU A 370 9.45 -0.68 2.45
C GLU A 370 10.70 -0.31 1.62
N ILE A 371 11.80 0.03 2.30
CA ILE A 371 13.06 0.34 1.62
C ILE A 371 13.56 -0.87 0.84
N ALA A 372 13.61 -2.04 1.48
CA ALA A 372 14.07 -3.26 0.83
C ALA A 372 13.17 -3.64 -0.37
N TRP A 373 11.85 -3.54 -0.20
CA TRP A 373 10.89 -3.80 -1.26
C TRP A 373 11.08 -2.87 -2.45
N ASN A 374 11.24 -1.57 -2.21
CA ASN A 374 11.47 -0.58 -3.27
C ASN A 374 12.79 -0.83 -4.03
N GLU A 375 13.75 -1.50 -3.38
CA GLU A 375 15.02 -1.92 -4.00
C GLU A 375 14.97 -3.33 -4.62
N GLY A 376 13.80 -3.96 -4.65
CA GLY A 376 13.61 -5.28 -5.24
C GLY A 376 14.00 -6.45 -4.32
N HIS A 377 14.18 -6.20 -3.03
CA HIS A 377 14.50 -7.22 -2.04
C HIS A 377 13.28 -7.57 -1.20
N TYR A 378 13.14 -8.84 -0.88
CA TYR A 378 12.08 -9.31 -0.01
C TYR A 378 12.64 -9.64 1.38
N LEU A 379 12.08 -8.99 2.41
CA LEU A 379 12.44 -9.23 3.80
C LEU A 379 11.21 -9.73 4.58
N ASN A 380 11.37 -10.82 5.30
CA ASN A 380 10.44 -11.19 6.36
C ASN A 380 10.88 -10.50 7.65
N VAL A 381 10.24 -9.40 8.00
CA VAL A 381 10.62 -8.57 9.14
C VAL A 381 9.61 -8.75 10.25
N LYS A 382 10.09 -9.02 11.47
CA LYS A 382 9.28 -9.00 12.70
C LYS A 382 9.79 -7.94 13.65
N GLY A 383 8.87 -7.22 14.29
CA GLY A 383 9.17 -6.22 15.30
C GLY A 383 8.86 -6.76 16.70
N HIS A 384 9.78 -6.54 17.63
CA HIS A 384 9.59 -6.82 19.04
C HIS A 384 9.97 -5.58 19.84
N PHE A 385 8.96 -4.80 20.18
CA PHE A 385 9.16 -3.49 20.78
C PHE A 385 8.51 -3.37 22.14
N LYS A 386 9.23 -2.83 23.11
CA LYS A 386 8.69 -2.49 24.43
C LYS A 386 9.31 -1.23 24.97
N GLY A 387 8.46 -0.33 25.47
CA GLY A 387 8.88 0.95 26.05
C GLY A 387 9.81 0.79 27.23
N SER A 388 10.80 1.69 27.33
CA SER A 388 11.74 1.78 28.46
C SER A 388 12.59 0.53 28.73
N GLN A 389 12.80 -0.32 27.74
CA GLN A 389 13.64 -1.52 27.87
C GLN A 389 14.96 -1.34 27.11
N ASN A 390 16.04 -1.90 27.66
CA ASN A 390 17.30 -2.13 26.97
C ASN A 390 17.34 -3.57 26.40
N PHE A 391 18.35 -3.88 25.59
CA PHE A 391 18.45 -5.20 24.96
C PHE A 391 18.54 -6.37 25.95
N GLY A 392 19.26 -6.22 27.07
CA GLY A 392 19.34 -7.24 28.11
C GLY A 392 17.96 -7.55 28.72
N GLN A 393 17.19 -6.52 28.97
CA GLN A 393 15.84 -6.67 29.51
C GLN A 393 14.87 -7.30 28.50
N HIS A 394 15.08 -7.11 27.21
CA HIS A 394 14.28 -7.81 26.19
C HIS A 394 14.49 -9.33 26.25
N LEU A 395 15.69 -9.81 26.55
CA LEU A 395 15.99 -11.24 26.67
C LEU A 395 15.34 -11.88 27.90
N GLU A 396 15.12 -11.10 28.96
CA GLU A 396 14.50 -11.56 30.20
C GLU A 396 12.97 -11.61 30.14
N LEU A 397 12.36 -11.01 29.12
CA LEU A 397 10.91 -10.98 28.98
C LEU A 397 10.41 -12.24 28.30
N SER A 398 9.40 -12.88 28.87
CA SER A 398 8.80 -14.10 28.34
C SER A 398 8.35 -13.96 26.88
N PHE A 399 7.88 -12.78 26.47
CA PHE A 399 7.47 -12.55 25.11
C PHE A 399 8.66 -12.32 24.13
N SER A 400 9.84 -11.94 24.64
CA SER A 400 11.08 -11.92 23.84
C SER A 400 11.50 -13.33 23.47
N THR A 401 11.38 -14.26 24.41
CA THR A 401 11.63 -15.67 24.17
C THR A 401 10.70 -16.20 23.06
N ASP A 402 9.41 -15.89 23.15
CA ASP A 402 8.44 -16.27 22.10
C ASP A 402 8.78 -15.66 20.75
N ALA A 403 9.25 -14.41 20.70
CA ALA A 403 9.65 -13.77 19.47
C ALA A 403 10.93 -14.38 18.87
N ILE A 404 11.85 -14.85 19.71
CA ILE A 404 13.09 -15.50 19.29
C ILE A 404 12.83 -16.96 18.87
N ASP A 405 11.91 -17.65 19.54
CA ASP A 405 11.51 -19.01 19.23
C ASP A 405 10.65 -19.15 17.97
N ILE A 406 10.23 -18.06 17.36
CA ILE A 406 9.53 -18.09 16.08
C ILE A 406 10.51 -18.49 14.96
N GLY A 407 10.97 -19.71 15.03
CA GLY A 407 11.57 -20.46 13.94
C GLY A 407 12.82 -19.85 13.31
N GLY A 408 13.88 -19.64 14.12
CA GLY A 408 15.21 -19.39 13.57
C GLY A 408 15.41 -17.97 12.98
N TYR A 409 15.00 -16.97 13.74
CA TYR A 409 15.48 -15.60 13.60
C TYR A 409 16.83 -15.46 14.30
#